data_ed9c13a3d30e3f566fc58b36ba9012be
#
_entry.id   ed9c13a3d30e3f566fc58b36ba9012be
#
_cell.length_a   1.000
_cell.length_b   1.000
_cell.length_c   1.000
_cell.angle_alpha   90.00
_cell.angle_beta   90.00
_cell.angle_gamma   90.00
#
_symmetry.space_group_name_H-M   'P 1'
#
loop_
_entity.id
_entity.type
_entity.pdbx_description
1 polymer ?
#
loop_
_entity_poly.entity_id
_entity_poly.type
_entity_poly.pdbx_seq_one_letter_code
_entity_poly.pdbx_strand_id
1 'polypeptide(L)'
;MDFAVLPPEINSGRMYSGPGSGPMLAAAAGWDRLATELQSAAASYEAVILGLTAGPWLGPTSAAMAAAAGPYVAWMRSTATQAEQTATQAKAAAAAYEVTFAAMVTPRRCSAVPHE
;
A
#
# COMPACT_ATOMS: atom_id res chain seq x y z
N MET A 1 -1.72 22.14 2.77
CA MET A 1 -2.55 23.15 2.13
C MET A 1 -3.96 23.07 2.67
N ASP A 2 -4.51 24.18 3.07
CA ASP A 2 -5.83 24.24 3.65
C ASP A 2 -6.85 24.67 2.59
N PHE A 3 -7.62 23.72 2.06
CA PHE A 3 -8.62 23.99 1.04
C PHE A 3 -9.85 24.72 1.58
N ALA A 4 -10.03 24.77 2.90
CA ALA A 4 -11.18 25.43 3.50
C ALA A 4 -11.16 26.96 3.37
N VAL A 5 -9.98 27.56 3.19
CA VAL A 5 -9.82 29.01 3.08
C VAL A 5 -9.78 29.50 1.64
N LEU A 6 -9.89 28.61 0.65
CA LEU A 6 -9.82 28.98 -0.76
C LEU A 6 -11.23 28.95 -1.39
N PRO A 7 -11.49 29.84 -2.38
CA PRO A 7 -12.74 29.78 -3.13
C PRO A 7 -12.93 28.41 -3.83
N PRO A 8 -14.17 27.94 -4.00
CA PRO A 8 -14.43 26.64 -4.62
C PRO A 8 -13.79 26.48 -6.01
N GLU A 9 -13.80 27.49 -6.84
CA GLU A 9 -13.22 27.42 -8.18
C GLU A 9 -11.71 27.23 -8.15
N ILE A 10 -11.02 27.79 -7.15
CA ILE A 10 -9.59 27.61 -6.98
C ILE A 10 -9.29 26.19 -6.51
N ASN A 11 -10.07 25.68 -5.57
CA ASN A 11 -9.93 24.30 -5.10
C ASN A 11 -10.18 23.31 -6.23
N SER A 12 -11.23 23.51 -7.00
CA SER A 12 -11.52 22.69 -8.18
C SER A 12 -10.38 22.73 -9.18
N GLY A 13 -9.88 23.94 -9.50
CA GLY A 13 -8.78 24.10 -10.43
C GLY A 13 -7.53 23.34 -10.00
N ARG A 14 -7.21 23.38 -8.72
CA ARG A 14 -6.06 22.66 -8.17
C ARG A 14 -6.23 21.15 -8.26
N MET A 15 -7.42 20.63 -7.98
CA MET A 15 -7.69 19.21 -8.11
C MET A 15 -7.64 18.75 -9.57
N TYR A 16 -8.25 19.52 -10.49
CA TYR A 16 -8.27 19.16 -11.90
C TYR A 16 -6.90 19.28 -12.57
N SER A 17 -6.04 20.17 -12.09
CA SER A 17 -4.68 20.33 -12.62
C SER A 17 -3.67 19.39 -11.98
N GLY A 18 -4.04 18.70 -10.90
CA GLY A 18 -3.15 17.75 -10.24
C GLY A 18 -3.12 16.39 -10.94
N PRO A 19 -2.24 15.50 -10.48
CA PRO A 19 -2.05 14.19 -11.11
C PRO A 19 -3.20 13.20 -10.85
N GLY A 20 -4.17 13.54 -10.03
CA GLY A 20 -5.27 12.66 -9.69
C GLY A 20 -4.88 11.58 -8.71
N SER A 21 -5.63 10.47 -8.73
CA SER A 21 -5.40 9.32 -7.85
C SER A 21 -4.38 8.33 -8.41
N GLY A 22 -3.90 8.53 -9.65
CA GLY A 22 -2.98 7.61 -10.32
C GLY A 22 -1.72 7.27 -9.52
N PRO A 23 -0.97 8.27 -9.02
CA PRO A 23 0.23 7.99 -8.22
C PRO A 23 -0.06 7.18 -6.96
N MET A 24 -1.20 7.42 -6.32
CA MET A 24 -1.59 6.69 -5.11
C MET A 24 -1.95 5.24 -5.41
N LEU A 25 -2.64 5.00 -6.53
CA LEU A 25 -2.95 3.65 -6.99
C LEU A 25 -1.69 2.89 -7.41
N ALA A 26 -0.74 3.57 -8.04
CA ALA A 26 0.56 2.99 -8.37
C ALA A 26 1.34 2.61 -7.11
N ALA A 27 1.31 3.46 -6.09
CA ALA A 27 1.93 3.17 -4.80
C ALA A 27 1.26 1.97 -4.13
N ALA A 28 -0.07 1.88 -4.17
CA ALA A 28 -0.80 0.73 -3.63
C ALA A 28 -0.38 -0.56 -4.33
N ALA A 29 -0.25 -0.55 -5.65
CA ALA A 29 0.21 -1.71 -6.41
C ALA A 29 1.63 -2.12 -6.01
N GLY A 30 2.52 -1.16 -5.77
CA GLY A 30 3.87 -1.41 -5.28
C GLY A 30 3.88 -2.08 -3.91
N TRP A 31 3.06 -1.60 -2.99
CA TRP A 31 2.93 -2.20 -1.65
C TRP A 31 2.35 -3.61 -1.71
N ASP A 32 1.34 -3.85 -2.56
CA ASP A 32 0.78 -5.18 -2.75
C ASP A 32 1.83 -6.16 -3.31
N ARG A 33 2.65 -5.70 -4.25
CA ARG A 33 3.71 -6.51 -4.82
C ARG A 33 4.76 -6.86 -3.77
N LEU A 34 5.16 -5.89 -2.96
CA LEU A 34 6.10 -6.12 -1.87
C LEU A 34 5.54 -7.14 -0.86
N ALA A 35 4.27 -7.02 -0.51
CA ALA A 35 3.61 -7.97 0.39
C ALA A 35 3.66 -9.39 -0.19
N THR A 36 3.35 -9.54 -1.48
CA THR A 36 3.38 -10.85 -2.16
C THR A 36 4.79 -11.42 -2.17
N GLU A 37 5.80 -10.62 -2.46
CA GLU A 37 7.19 -11.05 -2.47
C GLU A 37 7.65 -11.48 -1.07
N LEU A 38 7.27 -10.75 -0.03
CA LEU A 38 7.60 -11.10 1.34
C LEU A 38 6.92 -12.40 1.78
N GLN A 39 5.66 -12.60 1.42
CA GLN A 39 4.94 -13.85 1.72
C GLN A 39 5.60 -15.03 1.01
N SER A 40 5.97 -14.86 -0.25
CA SER A 40 6.65 -15.87 -1.04
C SER A 40 8.02 -16.21 -0.44
N ALA A 41 8.79 -15.21 -0.05
CA ALA A 41 10.09 -15.40 0.59
C ALA A 41 9.95 -16.13 1.93
N ALA A 42 8.94 -15.76 2.74
CA ALA A 42 8.67 -16.42 4.02
C ALA A 42 8.33 -17.89 3.80
N ALA A 43 7.48 -18.20 2.83
CA ALA A 43 7.10 -19.58 2.50
C ALA A 43 8.32 -20.40 2.04
N SER A 44 9.16 -19.83 1.20
CA SER A 44 10.37 -20.50 0.71
C SER A 44 11.36 -20.77 1.86
N TYR A 45 11.54 -19.80 2.74
CA TYR A 45 12.42 -19.94 3.89
C TYR A 45 11.91 -21.03 4.84
N GLU A 46 10.61 -21.03 5.10
CA GLU A 46 9.97 -22.03 5.95
C GLU A 46 10.11 -23.43 5.36
N ALA A 47 9.97 -23.58 4.04
CA ALA A 47 10.14 -24.86 3.37
C ALA A 47 11.57 -25.39 3.52
N VAL A 48 12.58 -24.51 3.43
CA VAL A 48 13.98 -24.89 3.64
C VAL A 48 14.18 -25.36 5.09
N ILE A 49 13.64 -24.63 6.06
CA ILE A 49 13.74 -24.99 7.48
C ILE A 49 13.08 -26.34 7.73
N LEU A 50 11.88 -26.58 7.21
CA LEU A 50 11.16 -27.85 7.35
C LEU A 50 11.96 -28.99 6.74
N GLY A 51 12.60 -28.76 5.60
CA GLY A 51 13.46 -29.75 4.95
C GLY A 51 14.66 -30.12 5.84
N LEU A 52 15.28 -29.11 6.47
CA LEU A 52 16.40 -29.35 7.38
C LEU A 52 16.02 -30.09 8.66
N THR A 53 14.80 -29.85 9.17
CA THR A 53 14.34 -30.45 10.43
C THR A 53 13.66 -31.79 10.24
N ALA A 54 13.25 -32.15 9.02
CA ALA A 54 12.55 -33.40 8.71
C ALA A 54 13.47 -34.48 8.15
N GLY A 55 14.71 -34.15 7.78
CA GLY A 55 15.64 -35.06 7.14
C GLY A 55 16.53 -35.81 8.10
N PRO A 56 17.46 -36.65 7.54
CA PRO A 56 18.43 -37.41 8.34
C PRO A 56 19.47 -36.53 9.04
N TRP A 57 19.43 -35.23 8.79
CA TRP A 57 20.37 -34.26 9.36
C TRP A 57 19.89 -33.69 10.70
N LEU A 58 18.92 -34.36 11.33
CA LEU A 58 18.41 -33.95 12.64
C LEU A 58 19.52 -33.94 13.69
N GLY A 59 19.78 -32.77 14.24
CA GLY A 59 20.80 -32.60 15.27
C GLY A 59 20.74 -31.17 15.84
N PRO A 60 21.64 -30.88 16.82
CA PRO A 60 21.67 -29.58 17.48
C PRO A 60 21.83 -28.40 16.53
N THR A 61 22.62 -28.57 15.47
CA THR A 61 22.84 -27.51 14.46
C THR A 61 21.56 -27.22 13.70
N SER A 62 20.84 -28.25 13.28
CA SER A 62 19.56 -28.13 12.57
C SER A 62 18.52 -27.43 13.44
N ALA A 63 18.43 -27.83 14.72
CA ALA A 63 17.52 -27.21 15.67
C ALA A 63 17.88 -25.74 15.91
N ALA A 64 19.17 -25.42 16.01
CA ALA A 64 19.65 -24.05 16.21
C ALA A 64 19.30 -23.17 14.99
N MET A 65 19.46 -23.70 13.77
CA MET A 65 19.10 -22.97 12.56
C MET A 65 17.59 -22.71 12.49
N ALA A 66 16.78 -23.70 12.81
CA ALA A 66 15.33 -23.53 12.85
C ALA A 66 14.91 -22.48 13.87
N ALA A 67 15.52 -22.50 15.07
CA ALA A 67 15.25 -21.53 16.11
C ALA A 67 15.63 -20.11 15.70
N ALA A 68 16.76 -19.95 15.00
CA ALA A 68 17.23 -18.64 14.51
C ALA A 68 16.37 -18.12 13.37
N ALA A 69 15.89 -19.01 12.51
CA ALA A 69 15.13 -18.64 11.31
C ALA A 69 13.65 -18.33 11.61
N GLY A 70 13.08 -18.95 12.66
CA GLY A 70 11.68 -18.73 13.02
C GLY A 70 11.30 -17.26 13.20
N PRO A 71 12.03 -16.49 14.02
CA PRO A 71 11.76 -15.06 14.18
C PRO A 71 11.90 -14.27 12.88
N TYR A 72 12.80 -14.67 12.00
CA TYR A 72 12.99 -14.03 10.71
C TYR A 72 11.77 -14.23 9.79
N VAL A 73 11.25 -15.46 9.75
CA VAL A 73 10.02 -15.78 9.00
C VAL A 73 8.85 -15.00 9.57
N ALA A 74 8.71 -14.94 10.88
CA ALA A 74 7.67 -14.17 11.54
C ALA A 74 7.77 -12.68 11.20
N TRP A 75 8.98 -12.14 11.17
CA TRP A 75 9.21 -10.75 10.77
C TRP A 75 8.79 -10.49 9.32
N MET A 76 9.14 -11.38 8.40
CA MET A 76 8.76 -11.24 6.99
C MET A 76 7.24 -11.24 6.84
N ARG A 77 6.53 -12.13 7.55
CA ARG A 77 5.07 -12.20 7.48
C ARG A 77 4.40 -10.99 8.10
N SER A 78 4.92 -10.51 9.22
CA SER A 78 4.43 -9.30 9.87
C SER A 78 4.61 -8.09 8.95
N THR A 79 5.78 -7.97 8.33
CA THR A 79 6.08 -6.88 7.40
C THR A 79 5.18 -6.95 6.16
N ALA A 80 4.92 -8.16 5.65
CA ALA A 80 3.99 -8.35 4.54
C ALA A 80 2.59 -7.88 4.91
N THR A 81 2.11 -8.19 6.10
CA THR A 81 0.80 -7.72 6.59
C THR A 81 0.76 -6.19 6.66
N GLN A 82 1.82 -5.55 7.14
CA GLN A 82 1.91 -4.10 7.18
C GLN A 82 1.90 -3.50 5.77
N ALA A 83 2.57 -4.14 4.81
CA ALA A 83 2.57 -3.71 3.42
C ALA A 83 1.17 -3.82 2.80
N GLU A 84 0.43 -4.89 3.10
CA GLU A 84 -0.96 -5.05 2.66
C GLU A 84 -1.86 -3.97 3.25
N GLN A 85 -1.69 -3.65 4.53
CA GLN A 85 -2.44 -2.59 5.19
C GLN A 85 -2.15 -1.24 4.55
N THR A 86 -0.89 -0.96 4.24
CA THR A 86 -0.49 0.27 3.57
C THR A 86 -1.11 0.36 2.18
N ALA A 87 -1.12 -0.74 1.42
CA ALA A 87 -1.79 -0.81 0.13
C ALA A 87 -3.28 -0.52 0.25
N THR A 88 -3.94 -1.10 1.25
CA THR A 88 -5.37 -0.88 1.50
C THR A 88 -5.64 0.58 1.84
N GLN A 89 -4.81 1.20 2.66
CA GLN A 89 -4.94 2.61 3.01
C GLN A 89 -4.74 3.51 1.80
N ALA A 90 -3.78 3.19 0.95
CA ALA A 90 -3.53 3.94 -0.29
C ALA A 90 -4.73 3.84 -1.24
N LYS A 91 -5.33 2.66 -1.37
CA LYS A 91 -6.54 2.46 -2.17
C LYS A 91 -7.72 3.23 -1.60
N ALA A 92 -7.87 3.23 -0.28
CA ALA A 92 -8.93 3.99 0.39
C ALA A 92 -8.76 5.50 0.17
N ALA A 93 -7.52 5.99 0.25
CA ALA A 93 -7.23 7.39 0.00
C ALA A 93 -7.50 7.76 -1.47
N ALA A 94 -7.16 6.88 -2.41
CA ALA A 94 -7.47 7.08 -3.82
C ALA A 94 -8.98 7.14 -4.06
N ALA A 95 -9.74 6.24 -3.42
CA ALA A 95 -11.19 6.23 -3.51
C ALA A 95 -11.81 7.51 -2.93
N ALA A 96 -11.30 7.98 -1.79
CA ALA A 96 -11.74 9.23 -1.17
C ALA A 96 -11.45 10.43 -2.09
N TYR A 97 -10.28 10.44 -2.73
CA TYR A 97 -9.94 11.47 -3.70
C TYR A 97 -10.94 11.46 -4.87
N GLU A 98 -11.25 10.28 -5.41
CA GLU A 98 -12.19 10.14 -6.53
C GLU A 98 -13.58 10.66 -6.17
N VAL A 99 -14.07 10.35 -4.97
CA VAL A 99 -15.36 10.83 -4.48
C VAL A 99 -15.34 12.36 -4.37
N THR A 100 -14.28 12.92 -3.80
CA THR A 100 -14.13 14.37 -3.65
C THR A 100 -14.02 15.04 -5.01
N PHE A 101 -13.24 14.48 -5.92
CA PHE A 101 -13.09 14.98 -7.28
C PHE A 101 -14.44 15.03 -8.01
N ALA A 102 -15.22 13.95 -7.88
CA ALA A 102 -16.54 13.86 -8.52
C ALA A 102 -17.52 14.88 -7.96
N ALA A 103 -17.37 15.24 -6.66
CA ALA A 103 -18.21 16.23 -6.01
C ALA A 103 -17.77 17.67 -6.26
N MET A 104 -16.56 17.87 -6.80
CA MET A 104 -16.03 19.21 -7.07
C MET A 104 -16.71 19.85 -8.26
N VAL A 105 -16.91 21.18 -8.17
CA VAL A 105 -17.36 21.97 -9.30
C VAL A 105 -16.19 22.11 -10.28
N THR A 106 -16.42 21.78 -11.55
CA THR A 106 -15.35 21.91 -12.55
C THR A 106 -14.94 23.37 -12.71
N PRO A 107 -13.65 23.67 -12.97
CA PRO A 107 -13.19 25.04 -13.14
C PRO A 107 -13.94 25.79 -14.25
N ARG A 108 -14.23 25.11 -15.36
CA ARG A 108 -14.99 25.70 -16.48
C ARG A 108 -16.40 26.07 -16.06
N ARG A 109 -17.07 25.20 -15.29
CA ARG A 109 -18.42 25.45 -14.81
C ARG A 109 -18.44 26.66 -13.87
N CYS A 110 -17.47 26.77 -12.98
CA CYS A 110 -17.35 27.91 -12.07
C CYS A 110 -17.19 29.21 -12.86
N SER A 111 -16.36 29.19 -13.92
CA SER A 111 -16.11 30.36 -14.77
C SER A 111 -17.34 30.74 -15.61
N ALA A 112 -18.21 29.78 -15.90
CA ALA A 112 -19.40 29.99 -16.71
C ALA A 112 -20.61 30.49 -15.93
N VAL A 113 -20.55 30.52 -14.59
CA VAL A 113 -21.64 31.02 -13.75
C VAL A 113 -21.82 32.50 -14.02
N PRO A 114 -23.05 32.95 -14.40
CA PRO A 114 -23.28 34.37 -14.63
C PRO A 114 -23.08 35.22 -13.39
N HIS A 115 -22.42 36.33 -13.54
CA HIS A 115 -22.23 37.31 -12.46
C HIS A 115 -23.42 38.27 -12.50
N GLU A 116 -24.42 38.00 -11.74
CA GLU A 116 -25.57 38.88 -11.61
C GLU A 116 -25.60 39.64 -10.32
#